data_e60bb472543ae1124b4a3302cbffb5a4
#
_entry.id   e60bb472543ae1124b4a3302cbffb5a4
#
_cell.length_a   1.000
_cell.length_b   1.000
_cell.length_c   1.000
_cell.angle_alpha   90.00
_cell.angle_beta   90.00
_cell.angle_gamma   90.00
#
_symmetry.space_group_name_H-M   'P 1'
#
loop_
_entity.id
_entity.type
_entity.pdbx_description
1 polymer ?
#
loop_
_entity_poly.entity_id
_entity_poly.type
_entity_poly.pdbx_seq_one_letter_code
_entity_poly.pdbx_strand_id
1 'polypeptide(L)'
;NLRGVWNCMKYELVEMKKHGKGAIVNCSSQGGLVGIPCIVAYNASKHGVLGLTKSAALEYARQGIRINAICPGTCETPMVRQAIEQSPDHMARVIDAIPLGRVGKAEEIASMVLLLCSDYAGFAIGQTWAMDGGYTAM
;
A
#
# COMPACT_ATOMS: atom_id res chain seq x y z
N ASN A 1 8.75 -9.08 -1.50
CA ASN A 1 8.05 -7.79 -1.58
C ASN A 1 8.21 -7.16 -2.98
N LEU A 2 9.32 -6.43 -3.25
CA LEU A 2 9.48 -5.66 -4.50
C LEU A 2 9.41 -6.50 -5.78
N ARG A 3 10.23 -7.56 -5.88
CA ARG A 3 10.28 -8.43 -7.08
C ARG A 3 8.94 -9.10 -7.37
N GLY A 4 8.21 -9.50 -6.33
CA GLY A 4 6.87 -10.11 -6.51
C GLY A 4 5.88 -9.14 -7.14
N VAL A 5 5.83 -7.90 -6.62
CA VAL A 5 4.97 -6.85 -7.17
C VAL A 5 5.31 -6.56 -8.64
N TRP A 6 6.59 -6.41 -8.96
CA TRP A 6 7.04 -6.22 -10.34
C TRP A 6 6.60 -7.36 -11.26
N ASN A 7 6.78 -8.60 -10.82
CA ASN A 7 6.40 -9.76 -11.62
C ASN A 7 4.89 -9.81 -11.88
N CYS A 8 4.04 -9.54 -10.87
CA CYS A 8 2.59 -9.46 -11.07
C CYS A 8 2.23 -8.36 -12.05
N MET A 9 2.69 -7.13 -11.82
CA MET A 9 2.41 -5.98 -12.69
C MET A 9 2.78 -6.25 -14.15
N LYS A 10 3.93 -6.91 -14.39
CA LYS A 10 4.38 -7.22 -15.76
C LYS A 10 3.34 -8.03 -16.56
N TYR A 11 2.73 -9.03 -15.95
CA TYR A 11 1.74 -9.87 -16.62
C TYR A 11 0.35 -9.21 -16.64
N GLU A 12 -0.03 -8.52 -15.58
CA GLU A 12 -1.28 -7.75 -15.51
C GLU A 12 -1.33 -6.68 -16.59
N LEU A 13 -0.24 -5.93 -16.77
CA LEU A 13 -0.13 -4.89 -17.78
C LEU A 13 -0.22 -5.44 -19.21
N VAL A 14 0.41 -6.60 -19.48
CA VAL A 14 0.29 -7.26 -20.80
C VAL A 14 -1.16 -7.59 -21.11
N GLU A 15 -1.91 -8.08 -20.12
CA GLU A 15 -3.31 -8.43 -20.32
C GLU A 15 -4.21 -7.19 -20.43
N MET A 16 -4.05 -6.21 -19.54
CA MET A 16 -4.85 -4.99 -19.52
C MET A 16 -4.68 -4.15 -20.80
N LYS A 17 -3.48 -4.14 -21.40
CA LYS A 17 -3.22 -3.47 -22.70
C LYS A 17 -4.11 -4.00 -23.82
N LYS A 18 -4.42 -5.30 -23.84
CA LYS A 18 -5.27 -5.88 -24.89
C LYS A 18 -6.69 -5.31 -24.85
N HIS A 19 -7.14 -4.91 -23.66
CA HIS A 19 -8.49 -4.39 -23.43
C HIS A 19 -8.55 -2.86 -23.40
N GLY A 20 -7.41 -2.16 -23.39
CA GLY A 20 -7.34 -0.70 -23.29
C GLY A 20 -7.94 -0.14 -22.00
N LYS A 21 -8.08 -0.95 -20.96
CA LYS A 21 -8.66 -0.58 -19.66
C LYS A 21 -8.06 -1.46 -18.55
N GLY A 22 -7.76 -0.86 -17.40
CA GLY A 22 -7.32 -1.59 -16.22
C GLY A 22 -7.14 -0.70 -14.99
N ALA A 23 -7.13 -1.32 -13.83
CA ALA A 23 -6.76 -0.67 -12.57
C ALA A 23 -5.90 -1.60 -11.73
N ILE A 24 -4.74 -1.12 -11.31
CA ILE A 24 -3.81 -1.83 -10.41
C ILE A 24 -3.68 -1.03 -9.12
N VAL A 25 -3.79 -1.69 -7.99
CA VAL A 25 -3.53 -1.08 -6.68
C VAL A 25 -2.44 -1.90 -5.98
N ASN A 26 -1.25 -1.33 -5.92
CA ASN A 26 -0.12 -1.95 -5.24
C ASN A 26 -0.19 -1.73 -3.73
N CYS A 27 0.02 -2.78 -2.97
CA CYS A 27 0.10 -2.68 -1.51
C CYS A 27 1.55 -2.41 -1.07
N SER A 28 1.84 -1.14 -0.73
CA SER A 28 3.08 -0.75 -0.09
C SER A 28 2.96 -0.86 1.45
N SER A 29 3.29 0.17 2.20
CA SER A 29 3.22 0.27 3.66
C SER A 29 3.46 1.72 4.07
N GLN A 30 3.10 2.11 5.30
CA GLN A 30 3.65 3.32 5.94
C GLN A 30 5.19 3.34 5.88
N GLY A 31 5.85 2.16 6.00
CA GLY A 31 7.29 2.01 5.83
C GLY A 31 7.80 2.18 4.38
N GLY A 32 6.93 2.45 3.42
CA GLY A 32 7.27 2.94 2.09
C GLY A 32 7.27 4.46 1.97
N LEU A 33 6.77 5.16 2.99
CA LEU A 33 6.70 6.62 3.07
C LEU A 33 7.74 7.20 4.01
N VAL A 34 8.01 6.50 5.11
CA VAL A 34 8.94 6.95 6.17
C VAL A 34 9.91 5.83 6.53
N GLY A 35 11.04 6.21 7.15
CA GLY A 35 11.99 5.25 7.72
C GLY A 35 11.47 4.71 9.05
N ILE A 36 11.49 3.38 9.19
CA ILE A 36 11.19 2.69 10.45
C ILE A 36 12.44 1.92 10.87
N PRO A 37 12.98 2.15 12.09
CA PRO A 37 14.16 1.43 12.56
C PRO A 37 13.98 -0.08 12.56
N CYS A 38 15.09 -0.82 12.46
CA CYS A 38 15.18 -2.29 12.53
C CYS A 38 14.55 -3.06 11.35
N ILE A 39 13.97 -2.41 10.35
CA ILE A 39 13.36 -3.05 9.16
C ILE A 39 13.86 -2.45 7.84
N VAL A 40 15.15 -2.18 7.73
CA VAL A 40 15.77 -1.46 6.59
C VAL A 40 15.42 -2.08 5.24
N ALA A 41 15.63 -3.39 5.07
CA ALA A 41 15.35 -4.09 3.81
C ALA A 41 13.84 -4.07 3.45
N TYR A 42 12.97 -4.17 4.45
CA TYR A 42 11.53 -4.03 4.25
C TYR A 42 11.18 -2.62 3.76
N ASN A 43 11.65 -1.58 4.47
CA ASN A 43 11.42 -0.19 4.07
C ASN A 43 11.92 0.07 2.64
N ALA A 44 13.14 -0.34 2.31
CA ALA A 44 13.69 -0.19 0.97
C ALA A 44 12.79 -0.86 -0.08
N SER A 45 12.29 -2.07 0.20
CA SER A 45 11.39 -2.79 -0.71
C SER A 45 10.06 -2.04 -0.91
N LYS A 46 9.50 -1.45 0.16
CA LYS A 46 8.21 -0.74 0.11
C LYS A 46 8.33 0.64 -0.54
N HIS A 47 9.43 1.36 -0.34
CA HIS A 47 9.76 2.54 -1.15
C HIS A 47 9.89 2.19 -2.64
N GLY A 48 10.55 1.06 -2.95
CA GLY A 48 10.67 0.57 -4.33
C GLY A 48 9.32 0.28 -4.98
N VAL A 49 8.33 -0.23 -4.24
CA VAL A 49 6.96 -0.43 -4.74
C VAL A 49 6.32 0.90 -5.16
N LEU A 50 6.55 1.98 -4.41
CA LEU A 50 6.04 3.31 -4.78
C LEU A 50 6.72 3.84 -6.05
N GLY A 51 8.02 3.60 -6.20
CA GLY A 51 8.75 3.94 -7.43
C GLY A 51 8.20 3.19 -8.64
N LEU A 52 8.00 1.86 -8.52
CA LEU A 52 7.36 1.04 -9.57
C LEU A 52 5.97 1.57 -9.93
N THR A 53 5.15 1.86 -8.92
CA THR A 53 3.80 2.38 -9.11
C THR A 53 3.79 3.67 -9.92
N LYS A 54 4.59 4.65 -9.53
CA LYS A 54 4.66 5.96 -10.18
C LYS A 54 5.15 5.84 -11.63
N SER A 55 6.23 5.10 -11.86
CA SER A 55 6.81 4.95 -13.19
C SER A 55 5.86 4.24 -14.16
N ALA A 56 5.29 3.11 -13.73
CA ALA A 56 4.33 2.38 -14.55
C ALA A 56 3.04 3.18 -14.77
N ALA A 57 2.54 3.91 -13.77
CA ALA A 57 1.36 4.74 -13.92
C ALA A 57 1.51 5.77 -15.04
N LEU A 58 2.66 6.45 -15.11
CA LEU A 58 2.95 7.44 -16.15
C LEU A 58 3.08 6.79 -17.54
N GLU A 59 3.69 5.60 -17.60
CA GLU A 59 3.91 4.87 -18.85
C GLU A 59 2.58 4.37 -19.47
N TYR A 60 1.65 3.91 -18.61
CA TYR A 60 0.43 3.23 -19.06
C TYR A 60 -0.85 4.07 -18.99
N ALA A 61 -0.82 5.30 -18.44
CA ALA A 61 -2.00 6.15 -18.30
C ALA A 61 -2.76 6.38 -19.61
N ARG A 62 -2.04 6.71 -20.70
CA ARG A 62 -2.64 6.94 -22.02
C ARG A 62 -3.20 5.68 -22.67
N GLN A 63 -2.93 4.51 -22.10
CA GLN A 63 -3.45 3.22 -22.54
C GLN A 63 -4.69 2.79 -21.74
N GLY A 64 -5.28 3.71 -20.95
CA GLY A 64 -6.48 3.46 -20.16
C GLY A 64 -6.22 2.64 -18.89
N ILE A 65 -4.96 2.48 -18.45
CA ILE A 65 -4.61 1.70 -17.26
C ILE A 65 -4.19 2.64 -16.15
N ARG A 66 -4.90 2.55 -15.01
CA ARG A 66 -4.62 3.31 -13.80
C ARG A 66 -3.82 2.46 -12.81
N ILE A 67 -2.77 3.02 -12.26
CA ILE A 67 -1.92 2.32 -11.30
C ILE A 67 -1.70 3.25 -10.12
N ASN A 68 -2.08 2.80 -8.91
CA ASN A 68 -1.95 3.54 -7.67
C ASN A 68 -1.38 2.64 -6.57
N ALA A 69 -1.03 3.19 -5.44
CA ALA A 69 -0.57 2.45 -4.28
C ALA A 69 -1.34 2.83 -3.03
N ILE A 70 -1.57 1.85 -2.16
CA ILE A 70 -1.98 2.07 -0.78
C ILE A 70 -0.79 1.83 0.16
N CYS A 71 -0.75 2.59 1.25
CA CYS A 71 0.27 2.48 2.29
C CYS A 71 -0.42 2.26 3.64
N PRO A 72 -0.80 1.01 3.95
CA PRO A 72 -1.39 0.70 5.25
C PRO A 72 -0.40 0.92 6.39
N GLY A 73 -0.92 1.35 7.53
CA GLY A 73 -0.27 1.27 8.82
C GLY A 73 -0.40 -0.11 9.44
N THR A 74 -0.29 -0.17 10.76
CA THR A 74 -0.51 -1.40 11.52
C THR A 74 -2.00 -1.74 11.51
N CYS A 75 -2.36 -2.87 10.87
CA CYS A 75 -3.74 -3.32 10.73
C CYS A 75 -3.97 -4.64 11.45
N GLU A 76 -5.17 -4.85 11.95
CA GLU A 76 -5.60 -6.07 12.61
C GLU A 76 -5.60 -7.24 11.61
N THR A 77 -4.59 -8.09 11.75
CA THR A 77 -4.38 -9.31 10.97
C THR A 77 -4.02 -10.45 11.91
N PRO A 78 -4.10 -11.72 11.49
CA PRO A 78 -3.63 -12.83 12.32
C PRO A 78 -2.20 -12.63 12.83
N MET A 79 -1.31 -12.09 12.00
CA MET A 79 0.09 -11.78 12.37
C MET A 79 0.16 -10.71 13.47
N VAL A 80 -0.61 -9.63 13.37
CA VAL A 80 -0.62 -8.56 14.38
C VAL A 80 -1.28 -9.03 15.68
N ARG A 81 -2.35 -9.82 15.61
CA ARG A 81 -2.96 -10.45 16.80
C ARG A 81 -1.95 -11.33 17.55
N GLN A 82 -1.22 -12.18 16.83
CA GLN A 82 -0.15 -12.99 17.40
C GLN A 82 0.96 -12.13 18.02
N ALA A 83 1.34 -11.03 17.39
CA ALA A 83 2.35 -10.11 17.93
C ALA A 83 1.88 -9.44 19.23
N ILE A 84 0.59 -9.08 19.34
CA ILE A 84 -0.01 -8.55 20.58
C ILE A 84 0.07 -9.57 21.71
N GLU A 85 -0.22 -10.84 21.43
CA GLU A 85 -0.15 -11.92 22.44
C GLU A 85 1.29 -12.20 22.88
N GLN A 86 2.24 -12.22 21.94
CA GLN A 86 3.65 -12.56 22.22
C GLN A 86 4.46 -11.41 22.80
N SER A 87 4.09 -10.17 22.52
CA SER A 87 4.86 -8.99 22.92
C SER A 87 3.93 -7.79 23.21
N PRO A 88 3.06 -7.88 24.24
CA PRO A 88 2.03 -6.88 24.53
C PRO A 88 2.61 -5.49 24.78
N ASP A 89 3.70 -5.36 25.54
CA ASP A 89 4.33 -4.06 25.84
C ASP A 89 4.93 -3.40 24.59
N HIS A 90 5.48 -4.20 23.67
CA HIS A 90 5.98 -3.67 22.41
C HIS A 90 4.82 -3.19 21.54
N MET A 91 3.76 -3.98 21.43
CA MET A 91 2.60 -3.62 20.62
C MET A 91 1.81 -2.44 21.21
N ALA A 92 1.77 -2.30 22.54
CA ALA A 92 1.21 -1.11 23.18
C ALA A 92 1.94 0.17 22.70
N ARG A 93 3.27 0.17 22.68
CA ARG A 93 4.06 1.30 22.16
C ARG A 93 3.82 1.56 20.67
N VAL A 94 3.66 0.50 19.86
CA VAL A 94 3.34 0.62 18.44
C VAL A 94 1.96 1.28 18.25
N ILE A 95 0.97 0.91 19.06
CA ILE A 95 -0.38 1.47 19.01
C ILE A 95 -0.39 2.92 19.50
N ASP A 96 0.34 3.22 20.57
CA ASP A 96 0.47 4.57 21.13
C ASP A 96 1.11 5.56 20.13
N ALA A 97 1.99 5.07 19.25
CA ALA A 97 2.59 5.86 18.19
C ALA A 97 1.61 6.16 17.02
N ILE A 98 0.41 5.60 17.01
CA ILE A 98 -0.61 5.88 16.00
C ILE A 98 -1.52 7.00 16.54
N PRO A 99 -1.60 8.19 15.91
CA PRO A 99 -2.44 9.29 16.38
C PRO A 99 -3.91 8.91 16.62
N LEU A 100 -4.45 7.99 15.82
CA LEU A 100 -5.82 7.48 15.98
C LEU A 100 -5.98 6.57 17.22
N GLY A 101 -4.89 6.15 17.89
CA GLY A 101 -4.90 5.37 19.11
C GLY A 101 -5.34 3.90 18.95
N ARG A 102 -5.40 3.39 17.74
CA ARG A 102 -5.77 1.99 17.47
C ARG A 102 -5.14 1.46 16.20
N VAL A 103 -5.10 0.14 16.06
CA VAL A 103 -4.81 -0.52 14.78
C VAL A 103 -5.96 -0.32 13.78
N GLY A 104 -5.63 -0.31 12.50
CA GLY A 104 -6.62 -0.28 11.43
C GLY A 104 -7.34 -1.61 11.27
N LYS A 105 -8.56 -1.60 10.74
CA LYS A 105 -9.27 -2.81 10.33
C LYS A 105 -8.93 -3.15 8.88
N ALA A 106 -8.89 -4.44 8.54
CA ALA A 106 -8.63 -4.89 7.18
C ALA A 106 -9.66 -4.33 6.17
N GLU A 107 -10.92 -4.20 6.61
CA GLU A 107 -12.02 -3.65 5.81
C GLU A 107 -11.82 -2.17 5.49
N GLU A 108 -11.18 -1.40 6.38
CA GLU A 108 -10.87 0.02 6.11
C GLU A 108 -9.88 0.13 4.95
N ILE A 109 -8.89 -0.77 4.89
CA ILE A 109 -7.93 -0.82 3.78
C ILE A 109 -8.61 -1.31 2.49
N ALA A 110 -9.43 -2.35 2.58
CA ALA A 110 -10.13 -2.92 1.44
C ALA A 110 -11.07 -1.92 0.76
N SER A 111 -11.74 -1.05 1.53
CA SER A 111 -12.62 0.00 1.02
C SER A 111 -11.88 0.97 0.09
N MET A 112 -10.66 1.37 0.45
CA MET A 112 -9.84 2.22 -0.42
C MET A 112 -9.38 1.49 -1.69
N VAL A 113 -9.04 0.20 -1.59
CA VAL A 113 -8.70 -0.60 -2.78
C VAL A 113 -9.87 -0.66 -3.74
N LEU A 114 -11.08 -0.92 -3.25
CA LEU A 114 -12.30 -0.93 -4.05
C LEU A 114 -12.55 0.42 -4.74
N LEU A 115 -12.41 1.53 -4.00
CA LEU A 115 -12.52 2.87 -4.57
C LEU A 115 -11.51 3.10 -5.69
N LEU A 116 -10.24 2.78 -5.45
CA LEU A 116 -9.17 2.98 -6.43
C LEU A 116 -9.31 2.07 -7.67
N CYS A 117 -9.95 0.91 -7.54
CA CYS A 117 -10.27 0.04 -8.67
C CYS A 117 -11.52 0.48 -9.44
N SER A 118 -12.40 1.29 -8.85
CA SER A 118 -13.64 1.75 -9.46
C SER A 118 -13.44 2.93 -10.42
N ASP A 119 -14.45 3.20 -11.25
CA ASP A 119 -14.44 4.34 -12.18
C ASP A 119 -14.52 5.71 -11.43
N TYR A 120 -14.93 5.74 -10.16
CA TYR A 120 -14.90 6.95 -9.31
C TYR A 120 -13.48 7.50 -9.10
N ALA A 121 -12.45 6.67 -9.18
CA ALA A 121 -11.06 7.08 -9.10
C ALA A 121 -10.42 7.30 -10.49
N GLY A 122 -11.22 7.68 -11.50
CA GLY A 122 -10.79 7.82 -12.89
C GLY A 122 -9.63 8.81 -13.11
N PHE A 123 -9.46 9.80 -12.23
CA PHE A 123 -8.38 10.80 -12.31
C PHE A 123 -7.19 10.52 -11.37
N ALA A 124 -7.22 9.41 -10.63
CA ALA A 124 -6.14 9.00 -9.73
C ALA A 124 -5.10 8.17 -10.49
N ILE A 125 -3.93 8.76 -10.75
CA ILE A 125 -2.83 8.14 -11.49
C ILE A 125 -1.52 8.30 -10.70
N GLY A 126 -0.84 7.20 -10.40
CA GLY A 126 0.45 7.19 -9.73
C GLY A 126 0.44 7.67 -8.28
N GLN A 127 -0.74 7.76 -7.67
CA GLN A 127 -0.90 8.29 -6.33
C GLN A 127 -0.61 7.26 -5.25
N THR A 128 -0.22 7.77 -4.10
CA THR A 128 0.08 6.98 -2.91
C THR A 128 -0.88 7.40 -1.80
N TRP A 129 -1.63 6.44 -1.27
CA TRP A 129 -2.67 6.68 -0.28
C TRP A 129 -2.29 6.08 1.07
N ALA A 130 -1.88 6.95 2.01
CA ALA A 130 -1.62 6.53 3.39
C ALA A 130 -2.94 6.20 4.09
N MET A 131 -2.96 5.04 4.75
CA MET A 131 -4.07 4.57 5.57
C MET A 131 -3.50 4.00 6.88
N ASP A 132 -2.98 4.89 7.72
CA ASP A 132 -2.08 4.55 8.82
C ASP A 132 -2.47 5.19 10.16
N GLY A 133 -3.69 5.72 10.24
CA GLY A 133 -4.19 6.37 11.44
C GLY A 133 -3.46 7.67 11.80
N GLY A 134 -2.82 8.32 10.81
CA GLY A 134 -2.07 9.56 10.98
C GLY A 134 -0.58 9.38 11.25
N TYR A 135 -0.08 8.16 11.27
CA TYR A 135 1.33 7.87 11.60
C TYR A 135 2.33 8.62 10.73
N THR A 136 2.07 8.79 9.44
CA THR A 136 2.97 9.50 8.51
C THR A 136 2.62 10.97 8.30
N ALA A 137 1.62 11.50 9.01
CA ALA A 137 1.21 12.90 8.94
C ALA A 137 1.91 13.78 9.99
N MET A 138 2.71 13.17 10.89
CA MET A 138 3.48 13.85 11.93
C MET A 138 4.82 14.37 11.40
#